data_92dee99b8e497cf966fd459c330aaadd
#
_entry.id   92dee99b8e497cf966fd459c330aaadd
#
_cell.length_a   1.000
_cell.length_b   1.000
_cell.length_c   1.000
_cell.angle_alpha   90.00
_cell.angle_beta   90.00
_cell.angle_gamma   90.00
#
_symmetry.space_group_name_H-M   'P 1'
#
loop_
_entity.id
_entity.type
_entity.pdbx_description
1 polymer ?
#
loop_
_entity_poly.entity_id
_entity_poly.type
_entity_poly.pdbx_seq_one_letter_code
_entity_poly.pdbx_strand_id
1 'polypeptide(L)'
;GTLPKELNQIGADARVIMPFHSQMKGKYGAQTRHLADFNINFSGGETYVGVEELVYNEVTYYLIDNEGFFGDAVYRGGLAEGEQYAFFCRAVIEAASRIGFIPDVIHCNDWQTGLIPILLRTQYGHWDIGHAKTIFTIHNMMYQGEFGFDQFEHWLGIDPKYDTPEFMHNYECA
;
A
#
# COMPACT_ATOMS: atom_id res chain seq x y z
N GLY A 1 -6.73 -14.18 4.04
CA GLY A 1 -6.97 -15.17 2.98
C GLY A 1 -5.96 -16.32 3.03
N THR A 2 -6.18 -17.37 2.27
CA THR A 2 -5.33 -18.59 2.30
C THR A 2 -4.14 -18.49 1.33
N LEU A 3 -4.22 -17.64 0.30
CA LEU A 3 -3.23 -17.57 -0.77
C LEU A 3 -1.76 -17.44 -0.29
N PRO A 4 -1.39 -16.55 0.64
CA PRO A 4 0.00 -16.44 1.07
C PRO A 4 0.53 -17.74 1.70
N LYS A 5 -0.31 -18.41 2.49
CA LYS A 5 0.04 -19.69 3.10
C LYS A 5 0.25 -20.78 2.04
N GLU A 6 -0.63 -20.90 1.07
CA GLU A 6 -0.50 -21.87 -0.02
C GLU A 6 0.75 -21.60 -0.88
N LEU A 7 1.07 -20.32 -1.15
CA LEU A 7 2.29 -19.96 -1.86
C LEU A 7 3.54 -20.36 -1.07
N ASN A 8 3.54 -20.15 0.25
CA ASN A 8 4.66 -20.56 1.11
C ASN A 8 4.86 -22.09 1.11
N GLN A 9 3.78 -22.89 1.04
CA GLN A 9 3.86 -24.35 0.98
C GLN A 9 4.52 -24.86 -0.31
N ILE A 10 4.44 -24.10 -1.40
CA ILE A 10 5.09 -24.46 -2.68
C ILE A 10 6.47 -23.80 -2.85
N GLY A 11 7.00 -23.18 -1.78
CA GLY A 11 8.37 -22.66 -1.73
C GLY A 11 8.55 -21.19 -2.09
N ALA A 12 7.47 -20.41 -2.24
CA ALA A 12 7.56 -18.96 -2.32
C ALA A 12 7.77 -18.34 -0.92
N ASP A 13 8.37 -17.15 -0.84
CA ASP A 13 8.37 -16.31 0.37
C ASP A 13 7.26 -15.27 0.23
N ALA A 14 6.02 -15.69 0.49
CA ALA A 14 4.86 -14.83 0.38
C ALA A 14 4.53 -14.20 1.73
N ARG A 15 4.57 -12.86 1.78
CA ARG A 15 4.25 -12.05 2.95
C ARG A 15 3.09 -11.11 2.63
N VAL A 16 2.42 -10.63 3.66
CA VAL A 16 1.30 -9.70 3.50
C VAL A 16 1.69 -8.36 4.07
N ILE A 17 1.41 -7.28 3.35
CA ILE A 17 1.48 -5.93 3.89
C ILE A 17 0.07 -5.31 3.87
N MET A 18 -0.35 -4.72 4.98
CA MET A 18 -1.71 -4.20 5.14
C MET A 18 -1.78 -3.09 6.20
N PRO A 19 -2.85 -2.26 6.20
CA PRO A 19 -3.05 -1.27 7.25
C PRO A 19 -3.21 -1.89 8.65
N PHE A 20 -2.65 -1.23 9.67
CA PHE A 20 -2.83 -1.63 11.07
C PHE A 20 -4.01 -0.89 11.70
N HIS A 21 -5.22 -1.27 11.32
CA HIS A 21 -6.43 -0.67 11.86
C HIS A 21 -6.58 -0.88 13.38
N SER A 22 -7.22 0.07 14.07
CA SER A 22 -7.39 0.06 15.54
C SER A 22 -8.03 -1.22 16.07
N GLN A 23 -8.98 -1.82 15.32
CA GLN A 23 -9.57 -3.11 15.68
C GLN A 23 -8.54 -4.24 15.71
N MET A 24 -7.55 -4.21 14.80
CA MET A 24 -6.45 -5.16 14.79
C MET A 24 -5.47 -4.90 15.92
N LYS A 25 -5.19 -3.61 16.23
CA LYS A 25 -4.33 -3.23 17.36
C LYS A 25 -4.86 -3.80 18.68
N GLY A 26 -6.15 -3.69 18.92
CA GLY A 26 -6.79 -4.24 20.12
C GLY A 26 -6.65 -5.76 20.24
N LYS A 27 -6.64 -6.48 19.12
CA LYS A 27 -6.59 -7.95 19.10
C LYS A 27 -5.18 -8.52 19.04
N TYR A 28 -4.30 -7.89 18.26
CA TYR A 28 -2.99 -8.44 17.92
C TYR A 28 -1.81 -7.58 18.37
N GLY A 29 -2.04 -6.35 18.86
CA GLY A 29 -0.97 -5.42 19.19
C GLY A 29 0.08 -5.96 20.17
N ALA A 30 -0.33 -6.77 21.14
CA ALA A 30 0.62 -7.41 22.06
C ALA A 30 1.46 -8.54 21.43
N GLN A 31 1.14 -8.94 20.19
CA GLN A 31 1.82 -10.00 19.45
C GLN A 31 2.68 -9.45 18.32
N THR A 32 2.64 -8.14 18.09
CA THR A 32 3.46 -7.50 17.05
C THR A 32 4.86 -7.21 17.55
N ARG A 33 5.79 -7.16 16.62
CA ARG A 33 7.16 -6.71 16.81
C ARG A 33 7.40 -5.46 16.00
N HIS A 34 7.80 -4.38 16.64
CA HIS A 34 8.19 -3.15 15.93
C HIS A 34 9.40 -3.38 15.05
N LEU A 35 9.34 -2.96 13.78
CA LEU A 35 10.44 -3.09 12.82
C LEU A 35 11.09 -1.75 12.50
N ALA A 36 10.30 -0.73 12.21
CA ALA A 36 10.79 0.57 11.78
C ALA A 36 9.74 1.67 12.00
N ASP A 37 10.22 2.90 12.14
CA ASP A 37 9.43 4.12 12.00
C ASP A 37 10.21 5.14 11.16
N PHE A 38 9.48 5.91 10.35
CA PHE A 38 10.03 6.93 9.46
C PHE A 38 8.94 7.89 9.00
N ASN A 39 9.34 8.96 8.34
CA ASN A 39 8.42 9.88 7.69
C ASN A 39 8.50 9.71 6.16
N ILE A 40 7.36 9.91 5.50
CA ILE A 40 7.24 10.01 4.05
C ILE A 40 6.68 11.38 3.67
N ASN A 41 7.02 11.87 2.50
CA ASN A 41 6.39 13.08 1.96
C ASN A 41 5.00 12.73 1.41
N PHE A 42 3.96 13.28 2.02
CA PHE A 42 2.57 13.03 1.65
C PHE A 42 1.72 14.28 1.86
N SER A 43 0.85 14.62 0.91
CA SER A 43 0.00 15.83 0.94
C SER A 43 0.78 17.12 1.26
N GLY A 44 1.99 17.26 0.70
CA GLY A 44 2.84 18.44 0.88
C GLY A 44 3.53 18.56 2.24
N GLY A 45 3.49 17.54 3.08
CA GLY A 45 4.13 17.49 4.39
C GLY A 45 4.79 16.15 4.71
N GLU A 46 5.49 16.10 5.83
CA GLU A 46 6.01 14.85 6.36
C GLU A 46 4.94 14.12 7.17
N THR A 47 4.72 12.84 6.86
CA THR A 47 3.73 12.00 7.50
C THR A 47 4.39 10.73 8.04
N TYR A 48 4.13 10.45 9.30
CA TYR A 48 4.68 9.28 10.01
C TYR A 48 4.18 7.96 9.42
N VAL A 49 5.08 6.98 9.38
CA VAL A 49 4.81 5.57 9.06
C VAL A 49 5.50 4.70 10.09
N GLY A 50 4.73 3.91 10.82
CA GLY A 50 5.23 2.80 11.62
C GLY A 50 5.08 1.48 10.88
N VAL A 51 5.97 0.54 11.13
CA VAL A 51 5.91 -0.81 10.57
C VAL A 51 6.02 -1.83 11.68
N GLU A 52 4.96 -2.61 11.85
CA GLU A 52 4.89 -3.71 12.81
C GLU A 52 4.89 -5.05 12.08
N GLU A 53 5.57 -6.03 12.65
CA GLU A 53 5.53 -7.42 12.17
C GLU A 53 4.62 -8.26 13.03
N LEU A 54 3.77 -9.03 12.41
CA LEU A 54 2.96 -10.08 13.05
C LEU A 54 3.17 -11.40 12.30
N VAL A 55 3.57 -12.46 12.98
CA VAL A 55 3.55 -13.81 12.42
C VAL A 55 2.28 -14.51 12.88
N TYR A 56 1.42 -14.84 11.93
CA TYR A 56 0.14 -15.48 12.23
C TYR A 56 -0.19 -16.55 11.18
N ASN A 57 -0.53 -17.76 11.64
CA ASN A 57 -0.85 -18.90 10.78
C ASN A 57 0.21 -19.17 9.70
N GLU A 58 1.49 -19.17 10.08
CA GLU A 58 2.64 -19.44 9.18
C GLU A 58 2.83 -18.39 8.08
N VAL A 59 2.24 -17.20 8.21
CA VAL A 59 2.40 -16.07 7.30
C VAL A 59 2.94 -14.87 8.07
N THR A 60 3.91 -14.19 7.48
CA THR A 60 4.43 -12.91 7.99
C THR A 60 3.57 -11.77 7.45
N TYR A 61 3.08 -10.94 8.35
CA TYR A 61 2.34 -9.72 8.06
C TYR A 61 3.17 -8.50 8.46
N TYR A 62 3.29 -7.55 7.56
CA TYR A 62 3.78 -6.22 7.83
C TYR A 62 2.59 -5.27 7.94
N LEU A 63 2.45 -4.63 9.07
CA LEU A 63 1.31 -3.80 9.40
C LEU A 63 1.75 -2.34 9.36
N ILE A 64 1.17 -1.56 8.47
CA ILE A 64 1.46 -0.12 8.34
C ILE A 64 0.66 0.63 9.38
N ASP A 65 1.38 1.24 10.32
CA ASP A 65 0.80 1.99 11.43
C ASP A 65 0.82 3.50 11.15
N ASN A 66 -0.35 4.09 11.21
CA ASN A 66 -0.58 5.52 11.33
C ASN A 66 -1.97 5.75 11.94
N GLU A 67 -2.01 6.30 13.14
CA GLU A 67 -3.27 6.52 13.87
C GLU A 67 -4.21 7.47 13.14
N GLY A 68 -3.67 8.50 12.47
CA GLY A 68 -4.46 9.45 11.70
C GLY A 68 -5.20 8.83 10.52
N PHE A 69 -4.60 7.82 9.87
CA PHE A 69 -5.22 7.16 8.72
C PHE A 69 -5.96 5.88 9.08
N PHE A 70 -5.51 5.12 10.09
CA PHE A 70 -6.03 3.77 10.37
C PHE A 70 -6.65 3.63 11.77
N GLY A 71 -6.74 4.74 12.53
CA GLY A 71 -7.28 4.75 13.89
C GLY A 71 -8.80 4.60 13.96
N ASP A 72 -9.53 5.11 12.99
CA ASP A 72 -11.00 5.15 13.01
C ASP A 72 -11.64 4.02 12.18
N ALA A 73 -12.06 4.35 10.97
CA ALA A 73 -12.79 3.45 10.08
C ALA A 73 -11.88 2.80 9.04
N VAL A 74 -12.20 1.56 8.66
CA VAL A 74 -11.57 0.90 7.51
C VAL A 74 -11.93 1.62 6.22
N TYR A 75 -13.18 2.03 6.09
CA TYR A 75 -13.71 2.78 4.96
C TYR A 75 -14.22 4.13 5.45
N ARG A 76 -13.57 5.20 5.02
CA ARG A 76 -13.92 6.58 5.41
C ARG A 76 -14.91 7.24 4.46
N GLY A 77 -15.01 6.71 3.23
CA GLY A 77 -15.83 7.26 2.16
C GLY A 77 -15.23 8.53 1.51
N GLY A 78 -15.55 8.71 0.23
CA GLY A 78 -15.17 9.89 -0.55
C GLY A 78 -13.67 10.17 -0.56
N LEU A 79 -13.29 11.45 -0.58
CA LEU A 79 -11.89 11.88 -0.66
C LEU A 79 -11.03 11.42 0.52
N ALA A 80 -11.60 11.33 1.72
CA ALA A 80 -10.87 10.87 2.90
C ALA A 80 -10.42 9.41 2.79
N GLU A 81 -11.20 8.58 2.12
CA GLU A 81 -10.82 7.20 1.83
C GLU A 81 -9.77 7.13 0.72
N GLY A 82 -9.90 7.95 -0.31
CA GLY A 82 -8.89 8.08 -1.37
C GLY A 82 -7.53 8.49 -0.80
N GLU A 83 -7.50 9.50 0.04
CA GLU A 83 -6.29 9.96 0.72
C GLU A 83 -5.68 8.87 1.61
N GLN A 84 -6.51 8.17 2.39
CA GLN A 84 -6.11 7.06 3.26
C GLN A 84 -5.35 5.97 2.48
N TYR A 85 -5.88 5.56 1.34
CA TYR A 85 -5.26 4.48 0.55
C TYR A 85 -4.16 4.98 -0.40
N ALA A 86 -4.17 6.24 -0.81
CA ALA A 86 -3.02 6.87 -1.45
C ALA A 86 -1.80 6.91 -0.50
N PHE A 87 -2.01 7.30 0.76
CA PHE A 87 -1.00 7.19 1.82
C PHE A 87 -0.50 5.76 1.97
N PHE A 88 -1.42 4.79 2.08
CA PHE A 88 -1.07 3.38 2.20
C PHE A 88 -0.18 2.90 1.06
N CYS A 89 -0.53 3.19 -0.19
CA CYS A 89 0.24 2.77 -1.36
C CYS A 89 1.69 3.26 -1.33
N ARG A 90 1.92 4.52 -0.95
CA ARG A 90 3.27 5.06 -0.78
C ARG A 90 3.99 4.41 0.39
N ALA A 91 3.32 4.31 1.53
CA ALA A 91 3.89 3.71 2.74
C ALA A 91 4.33 2.26 2.53
N VAL A 92 3.58 1.46 1.75
CA VAL A 92 3.94 0.06 1.39
C VAL A 92 5.29 -0.01 0.69
N ILE A 93 5.51 0.82 -0.34
CA ILE A 93 6.74 0.82 -1.13
C ILE A 93 7.94 1.19 -0.26
N GLU A 94 7.82 2.27 0.51
CA GLU A 94 8.89 2.74 1.36
C GLU A 94 9.15 1.82 2.54
N ALA A 95 8.09 1.26 3.16
CA ALA A 95 8.23 0.30 4.24
C ALA A 95 8.98 -0.95 3.80
N ALA A 96 8.57 -1.57 2.69
CA ALA A 96 9.22 -2.78 2.17
C ALA A 96 10.73 -2.56 1.94
N SER A 97 11.10 -1.42 1.35
CA SER A 97 12.50 -1.05 1.13
C SER A 97 13.27 -0.84 2.44
N ARG A 98 12.67 -0.16 3.42
CA ARG A 98 13.34 0.18 4.69
C ARG A 98 13.51 -1.01 5.62
N ILE A 99 12.57 -1.98 5.60
CA ILE A 99 12.72 -3.22 6.37
C ILE A 99 13.58 -4.26 5.65
N GLY A 100 14.12 -3.95 4.46
CA GLY A 100 14.99 -4.83 3.69
C GLY A 100 14.26 -6.01 3.03
N PHE A 101 12.95 -5.90 2.82
CA PHE A 101 12.18 -6.89 2.07
C PHE A 101 11.87 -6.37 0.66
N ILE A 102 12.68 -6.77 -0.32
CA ILE A 102 12.50 -6.40 -1.72
C ILE A 102 11.84 -7.57 -2.44
N PRO A 103 10.54 -7.48 -2.75
CA PRO A 103 9.82 -8.58 -3.41
C PRO A 103 10.12 -8.63 -4.92
N ASP A 104 10.10 -9.83 -5.50
CA ASP A 104 10.11 -10.00 -6.96
C ASP A 104 8.75 -9.61 -7.58
N VAL A 105 7.67 -9.83 -6.83
CA VAL A 105 6.30 -9.56 -7.26
C VAL A 105 5.51 -8.88 -6.14
N ILE A 106 4.81 -7.81 -6.48
CA ILE A 106 3.82 -7.16 -5.61
C ILE A 106 2.42 -7.49 -6.14
N HIS A 107 1.64 -8.20 -5.33
CA HIS A 107 0.27 -8.54 -5.66
C HIS A 107 -0.68 -7.53 -5.03
N CYS A 108 -1.16 -6.62 -5.85
CA CYS A 108 -2.13 -5.57 -5.51
C CYS A 108 -3.54 -6.15 -5.53
N ASN A 109 -4.34 -5.79 -4.54
CA ASN A 109 -5.72 -6.28 -4.39
C ASN A 109 -6.68 -5.10 -4.29
N ASP A 110 -7.59 -5.00 -5.23
CA ASP A 110 -8.59 -3.93 -5.40
C ASP A 110 -8.00 -2.51 -5.51
N TRP A 111 -8.85 -1.52 -5.72
CA TRP A 111 -8.48 -0.14 -5.97
C TRP A 111 -7.61 0.48 -4.87
N GLN A 112 -7.77 0.02 -3.63
CA GLN A 112 -6.99 0.50 -2.48
C GLN A 112 -5.48 0.32 -2.64
N THR A 113 -5.05 -0.54 -3.55
CA THR A 113 -3.64 -0.79 -3.86
C THR A 113 -3.25 -0.39 -5.27
N GLY A 114 -4.19 0.19 -6.03
CA GLY A 114 -4.02 0.51 -7.44
C GLY A 114 -2.94 1.54 -7.76
N LEU A 115 -2.63 2.43 -6.80
CA LEU A 115 -1.57 3.43 -6.99
C LEU A 115 -0.14 2.87 -6.84
N ILE A 116 0.04 1.65 -6.31
CA ILE A 116 1.37 1.04 -6.18
C ILE A 116 2.08 0.89 -7.55
N PRO A 117 1.47 0.29 -8.59
CA PRO A 117 2.11 0.19 -9.91
C PRO A 117 2.46 1.54 -10.50
N ILE A 118 1.62 2.55 -10.30
CA ILE A 118 1.84 3.91 -10.79
C ILE A 118 3.06 4.53 -10.11
N LEU A 119 3.11 4.47 -8.78
CA LEU A 119 4.22 5.00 -7.99
C LEU A 119 5.55 4.33 -8.34
N LEU A 120 5.58 3.01 -8.50
CA LEU A 120 6.78 2.27 -8.91
C LEU A 120 7.33 2.79 -10.25
N ARG A 121 6.46 3.13 -11.21
CA ARG A 121 6.88 3.63 -12.53
C ARG A 121 7.26 5.11 -12.53
N THR A 122 6.57 5.93 -11.74
CA THR A 122 6.72 7.39 -11.82
C THR A 122 7.75 7.94 -10.83
N GLN A 123 7.87 7.34 -9.64
CA GLN A 123 8.67 7.90 -8.55
C GLN A 123 9.72 6.93 -8.00
N TYR A 124 9.45 5.63 -7.97
CA TYR A 124 10.31 4.64 -7.32
C TYR A 124 11.07 3.72 -8.29
N GLY A 125 11.04 4.00 -9.59
CA GLY A 125 11.70 3.16 -10.60
C GLY A 125 13.22 3.02 -10.44
N HIS A 126 13.86 3.93 -9.71
CA HIS A 126 15.30 3.91 -9.41
C HIS A 126 15.63 3.25 -8.05
N TRP A 127 14.64 2.85 -7.28
CA TRP A 127 14.83 2.09 -6.04
C TRP A 127 14.90 0.59 -6.35
N ASP A 128 15.51 -0.20 -5.45
CA ASP A 128 15.59 -1.66 -5.62
C ASP A 128 14.21 -2.30 -5.82
N ILE A 129 13.20 -1.84 -5.07
CA ILE A 129 11.81 -2.29 -5.19
C ILE A 129 11.18 -1.91 -6.55
N GLY A 130 11.70 -0.92 -7.24
CA GLY A 130 11.21 -0.48 -8.56
C GLY A 130 11.29 -1.55 -9.64
N HIS A 131 12.09 -2.60 -9.44
CA HIS A 131 12.19 -3.75 -10.34
C HIS A 131 11.10 -4.80 -10.13
N ALA A 132 10.34 -4.73 -9.04
CA ALA A 132 9.26 -5.65 -8.74
C ALA A 132 8.21 -5.65 -9.85
N LYS A 133 7.74 -6.85 -10.20
CA LYS A 133 6.59 -7.00 -11.08
C LYS A 133 5.31 -6.81 -10.30
N THR A 134 4.27 -6.30 -10.94
CA THR A 134 2.98 -6.11 -10.30
C THR A 134 1.93 -7.04 -10.88
N ILE A 135 1.10 -7.61 -10.01
CA ILE A 135 -0.12 -8.33 -10.35
C ILE A 135 -1.26 -7.56 -9.70
N PHE A 136 -2.32 -7.31 -10.43
CA PHE A 136 -3.50 -6.63 -9.91
C PHE A 136 -4.72 -7.55 -9.98
N THR A 137 -5.41 -7.73 -8.84
CA THR A 137 -6.63 -8.53 -8.76
C THR A 137 -7.79 -7.65 -8.32
N ILE A 138 -8.85 -7.64 -9.12
CA ILE A 138 -10.12 -6.97 -8.83
C ILE A 138 -11.08 -8.00 -8.23
N HIS A 139 -11.44 -7.84 -6.96
CA HIS A 139 -12.40 -8.71 -6.28
C HIS A 139 -13.83 -8.18 -6.42
N ASN A 140 -13.99 -6.85 -6.53
CA ASN A 140 -15.30 -6.23 -6.64
C ASN A 140 -15.27 -5.01 -7.58
N MET A 141 -15.82 -5.19 -8.77
CA MET A 141 -15.91 -4.15 -9.81
C MET A 141 -16.88 -3.00 -9.49
N MET A 142 -17.70 -3.12 -8.44
CA MET A 142 -18.60 -2.03 -8.03
C MET A 142 -17.90 -0.88 -7.31
N TYR A 143 -16.69 -1.12 -6.79
CA TYR A 143 -15.89 -0.13 -6.09
C TYR A 143 -14.57 0.04 -6.82
N GLN A 144 -14.42 1.17 -7.51
CA GLN A 144 -13.29 1.39 -8.43
C GLN A 144 -12.28 2.41 -7.93
N GLY A 145 -12.64 3.25 -6.94
CA GLY A 145 -11.72 4.24 -6.36
C GLY A 145 -11.35 5.34 -7.36
N GLU A 146 -12.35 5.88 -8.05
CA GLU A 146 -12.18 6.95 -9.02
C GLU A 146 -11.93 8.29 -8.33
N PHE A 147 -10.80 8.92 -8.66
CA PHE A 147 -10.42 10.25 -8.16
C PHE A 147 -9.84 11.07 -9.30
N GLY A 148 -9.97 12.40 -9.21
CA GLY A 148 -9.35 13.29 -10.17
C GLY A 148 -7.82 13.29 -10.07
N PHE A 149 -7.15 13.65 -11.18
CA PHE A 149 -5.68 13.69 -11.19
C PHE A 149 -5.11 14.72 -10.20
N ASP A 150 -5.84 15.82 -9.97
CA ASP A 150 -5.49 16.84 -8.98
C ASP A 150 -5.33 16.27 -7.56
N GLN A 151 -6.11 15.26 -7.18
CA GLN A 151 -5.92 14.54 -5.92
C GLN A 151 -4.61 13.74 -5.91
N PHE A 152 -4.27 13.05 -6.99
CA PHE A 152 -3.02 12.29 -7.08
C PHE A 152 -1.79 13.20 -7.08
N GLU A 153 -1.87 14.35 -7.75
CA GLU A 153 -0.84 15.38 -7.66
C GLU A 153 -0.71 15.90 -6.23
N HIS A 154 -1.82 16.26 -5.59
CA HIS A 154 -1.82 16.79 -4.23
C HIS A 154 -1.30 15.79 -3.20
N TRP A 155 -1.83 14.56 -3.19
CA TRP A 155 -1.47 13.55 -2.18
C TRP A 155 -0.07 12.98 -2.38
N LEU A 156 0.30 12.73 -3.63
CA LEU A 156 1.48 11.93 -3.98
C LEU A 156 2.53 12.70 -4.76
N GLY A 157 2.26 13.94 -5.19
CA GLY A 157 3.18 14.69 -6.02
C GLY A 157 3.45 14.04 -7.37
N ILE A 158 2.45 13.37 -7.95
CA ILE A 158 2.57 12.81 -9.29
C ILE A 158 2.66 13.95 -10.30
N ASP A 159 3.71 13.94 -11.13
CA ASP A 159 4.00 14.98 -12.10
C ASP A 159 2.83 15.15 -13.09
N PRO A 160 2.30 16.36 -13.32
CA PRO A 160 1.22 16.62 -14.28
C PRO A 160 1.47 16.14 -15.72
N LYS A 161 2.71 15.89 -16.09
CA LYS A 161 3.02 15.28 -17.41
C LYS A 161 2.37 13.90 -17.60
N TYR A 162 1.99 13.25 -16.51
CA TYR A 162 1.28 11.95 -16.53
C TYR A 162 -0.24 12.11 -16.63
N ASP A 163 -0.80 13.33 -16.57
CA ASP A 163 -2.22 13.59 -16.81
C ASP A 163 -2.51 13.56 -18.32
N THR A 164 -2.43 12.40 -18.91
CA THR A 164 -2.71 12.16 -20.31
C THR A 164 -3.73 11.05 -20.47
N PRO A 165 -4.60 11.10 -21.51
CA PRO A 165 -5.59 10.05 -21.75
C PRO A 165 -4.95 8.65 -21.87
N GLU A 166 -3.75 8.56 -22.46
CA GLU A 166 -3.04 7.31 -22.59
C GLU A 166 -2.57 6.76 -21.24
N PHE A 167 -2.02 7.61 -20.38
CA PHE A 167 -1.55 7.21 -19.07
C PHE A 167 -2.74 6.85 -18.16
N MET A 168 -3.75 7.70 -18.09
CA MET A 168 -4.94 7.50 -17.26
C MET A 168 -5.72 6.27 -17.72
N HIS A 169 -5.90 6.07 -19.03
CA HIS A 169 -6.59 4.89 -19.55
C HIS A 169 -5.88 3.57 -19.20
N ASN A 170 -4.56 3.56 -19.14
CA ASN A 170 -3.79 2.36 -18.81
C ASN A 170 -3.60 2.14 -17.31
N TYR A 171 -3.82 3.16 -16.48
CA TYR A 171 -3.53 3.16 -15.05
C TYR A 171 -4.68 3.73 -14.21
N GLU A 172 -5.83 4.00 -14.79
CA GLU A 172 -7.02 4.27 -14.01
C GLU A 172 -7.19 3.14 -13.01
N CYS A 173 -7.21 3.51 -11.72
CA CYS A 173 -7.64 2.62 -10.66
C CYS A 173 -9.15 2.44 -10.80
N ALA A 174 -9.52 1.72 -11.83
CA ALA A 174 -10.89 1.30 -12.02
C ALA A 174 -11.16 0.02 -11.25
#